data_ab2c54dc45e606e71686dd51f2b0ce05
#
_entry.id   ab2c54dc45e606e71686dd51f2b0ce05
#
_cell.length_a   1.000
_cell.length_b   1.000
_cell.length_c   1.000
_cell.angle_alpha   90.00
_cell.angle_beta   90.00
_cell.angle_gamma   90.00
#
_symmetry.space_group_name_H-M   'P 1'
#
loop_
_entity.id
_entity.type
_entity.pdbx_description
1 polymer ?
#
loop_
_entity_poly.entity_id
_entity_poly.type
_entity_poly.pdbx_seq_one_letter_code
_entity_poly.pdbx_strand_id
1 'polypeptide(L)'
;MEDKEDGMKKFKRIISVIIAAALLGANVAAAEVTKINDKAEVLYRLGLIKGVSDTGFDPGLGMICTREQAIVAVLRVTGNLDNVFKENYNCSFADVSEWAKPYVAYGESIGLCYGIEDGYFGAAENVTLRQLCAMYLRMLGYKGNASSDIYEHALETAKPLGMCSADTDMNGSRSDLIDISYNSLYVSVYGGTTALVRYLADNGIMSVSDIAGCGDDGLISAYYSSEPAAGVVSDELRGDLEHAISYNFAEGSGTGMSIATDSEKTEYEGVTCEKIT
;
A
#
# COMPACT_ATOMS: atom_id res chain seq x y z
N MET A 1 14.05 -52.08 36.14
CA MET A 1 13.99 -52.04 34.64
C MET A 1 12.87 -51.14 34.15
N GLU A 2 11.80 -51.03 34.90
CA GLU A 2 10.63 -50.15 34.57
C GLU A 2 10.91 -48.65 34.53
N ASP A 3 11.76 -48.15 35.41
CA ASP A 3 12.08 -46.74 35.55
C ASP A 3 12.82 -46.12 34.32
N LYS A 4 13.60 -46.95 33.60
CA LYS A 4 14.30 -46.48 32.37
C LYS A 4 13.36 -46.39 31.18
N GLU A 5 12.32 -47.20 31.15
CA GLU A 5 11.34 -47.23 30.06
C GLU A 5 10.37 -46.05 30.15
N ASP A 6 9.99 -45.62 31.35
CA ASP A 6 9.14 -44.45 31.58
C ASP A 6 9.89 -43.15 31.30
N GLY A 7 11.17 -43.04 31.68
CA GLY A 7 12.04 -41.91 31.33
C GLY A 7 12.21 -41.75 29.82
N MET A 8 12.35 -42.87 29.10
CA MET A 8 12.51 -42.83 27.64
C MET A 8 11.20 -42.46 26.90
N LYS A 9 10.06 -42.87 27.44
CA LYS A 9 8.74 -42.49 26.93
C LYS A 9 8.46 -40.99 27.13
N LYS A 10 8.81 -40.43 28.30
CA LYS A 10 8.71 -39.00 28.61
C LYS A 10 9.65 -38.17 27.71
N PHE A 11 10.89 -38.62 27.51
CA PHE A 11 11.88 -37.98 26.66
C PHE A 11 11.43 -37.96 25.18
N LYS A 12 10.88 -39.08 24.66
CA LYS A 12 10.31 -39.13 23.30
C LYS A 12 9.11 -38.18 23.13
N ARG A 13 8.23 -38.06 24.15
CA ARG A 13 7.10 -37.14 24.13
C ARG A 13 7.56 -35.65 24.10
N ILE A 14 8.57 -35.30 24.90
CA ILE A 14 9.14 -33.95 24.93
C ILE A 14 9.77 -33.59 23.57
N ILE A 15 10.56 -34.50 22.99
CA ILE A 15 11.14 -34.30 21.67
C ILE A 15 10.04 -34.14 20.59
N SER A 16 8.98 -34.95 20.64
CA SER A 16 7.87 -34.83 19.69
C SER A 16 7.14 -33.51 19.79
N VAL A 17 6.97 -32.97 21.01
CA VAL A 17 6.33 -31.65 21.21
C VAL A 17 7.23 -30.51 20.71
N ILE A 18 8.55 -30.60 20.95
CA ILE A 18 9.50 -29.60 20.46
C ILE A 18 9.58 -29.61 18.94
N ILE A 19 9.60 -30.77 18.29
CA ILE A 19 9.61 -30.89 16.83
C ILE A 19 8.28 -30.35 16.25
N ALA A 20 7.13 -30.69 16.88
CA ALA A 20 5.84 -30.18 16.43
C ALA A 20 5.74 -28.63 16.55
N ALA A 21 6.25 -28.06 17.65
CA ALA A 21 6.30 -26.61 17.83
C ALA A 21 7.23 -25.92 16.83
N ALA A 22 8.39 -26.52 16.51
CA ALA A 22 9.31 -26.02 15.50
C ALA A 22 8.71 -26.07 14.09
N LEU A 23 7.99 -27.14 13.75
CA LEU A 23 7.30 -27.27 12.47
C LEU A 23 6.13 -26.30 12.32
N LEU A 24 5.39 -26.02 13.39
CA LEU A 24 4.30 -25.05 13.39
C LEU A 24 4.87 -23.61 13.23
N GLY A 25 5.95 -23.29 13.94
CA GLY A 25 6.62 -21.99 13.81
C GLY A 25 7.19 -21.77 12.40
N ALA A 26 7.82 -22.79 11.82
CA ALA A 26 8.35 -22.71 10.45
C ALA A 26 7.23 -22.55 9.40
N ASN A 27 6.10 -23.20 9.56
CA ASN A 27 4.97 -23.05 8.64
C ASN A 27 4.32 -21.66 8.72
N VAL A 28 4.21 -21.08 9.91
CA VAL A 28 3.67 -19.71 10.08
C VAL A 28 4.60 -18.68 9.44
N ALA A 29 5.89 -18.77 9.73
CA ALA A 29 6.88 -17.85 9.13
C ALA A 29 6.94 -17.98 7.60
N ALA A 30 6.90 -19.21 7.06
CA ALA A 30 6.87 -19.42 5.62
C ALA A 30 5.60 -18.85 4.96
N ALA A 31 4.44 -19.03 5.61
CA ALA A 31 3.17 -18.48 5.12
C ALA A 31 3.16 -16.94 5.13
N GLU A 32 3.76 -16.33 6.16
CA GLU A 32 3.87 -14.88 6.25
C GLU A 32 4.80 -14.31 5.17
N VAL A 33 5.97 -14.91 4.96
CA VAL A 33 6.90 -14.52 3.88
C VAL A 33 6.26 -14.67 2.51
N THR A 34 5.54 -15.74 2.25
CA THR A 34 4.80 -15.92 0.99
C THR A 34 3.77 -14.81 0.80
N LYS A 35 3.00 -14.48 1.83
CA LYS A 35 1.99 -13.42 1.78
C LYS A 35 2.59 -12.04 1.52
N ILE A 36 3.74 -11.71 2.11
CA ILE A 36 4.44 -10.44 1.84
C ILE A 36 5.02 -10.45 0.41
N ASN A 37 5.51 -11.58 -0.06
CA ASN A 37 6.00 -11.68 -1.44
C ASN A 37 4.86 -11.48 -2.47
N ASP A 38 3.66 -11.97 -2.19
CA ASP A 38 2.48 -11.74 -3.02
C ASP A 38 2.12 -10.24 -3.05
N LYS A 39 2.16 -9.53 -1.91
CA LYS A 39 1.98 -8.08 -1.84
C LYS A 39 3.03 -7.31 -2.65
N ALA A 40 4.29 -7.77 -2.60
CA ALA A 40 5.36 -7.19 -3.39
C ALA A 40 5.10 -7.34 -4.90
N GLU A 41 4.65 -8.51 -5.33
CA GLU A 41 4.30 -8.78 -6.72
C GLU A 41 3.15 -7.89 -7.20
N VAL A 42 2.12 -7.73 -6.39
CA VAL A 42 0.99 -6.82 -6.67
C VAL A 42 1.47 -5.39 -6.85
N LEU A 43 2.23 -4.85 -5.90
CA LEU A 43 2.80 -3.50 -5.99
C LEU A 43 3.72 -3.32 -7.21
N TYR A 44 4.47 -4.36 -7.57
CA TYR A 44 5.34 -4.35 -8.74
C TYR A 44 4.52 -4.31 -10.04
N ARG A 45 3.48 -5.12 -10.17
CA ARG A 45 2.58 -5.12 -11.33
C ARG A 45 1.86 -3.80 -11.52
N LEU A 46 1.51 -3.15 -10.41
CA LEU A 46 0.93 -1.79 -10.42
C LEU A 46 1.97 -0.68 -10.68
N GLY A 47 3.27 -1.01 -10.84
CA GLY A 47 4.34 -0.04 -11.05
C GLY A 47 4.69 0.80 -9.81
N LEU A 48 4.14 0.45 -8.64
CA LEU A 48 4.28 1.20 -7.39
C LEU A 48 5.59 0.93 -6.66
N ILE A 49 6.25 -0.20 -6.92
CA ILE A 49 7.61 -0.47 -6.44
C ILE A 49 8.49 -0.99 -7.56
N LYS A 50 9.81 -0.94 -7.32
CA LYS A 50 10.82 -1.61 -8.15
C LYS A 50 11.53 -2.68 -7.32
N GLY A 51 11.95 -3.77 -7.99
CA GLY A 51 12.82 -4.76 -7.41
C GLY A 51 14.23 -4.23 -7.17
N VAL A 52 15.07 -5.05 -6.55
CA VAL A 52 16.49 -4.77 -6.27
C VAL A 52 17.43 -5.45 -7.25
N SER A 53 16.90 -6.20 -8.22
CA SER A 53 17.64 -6.94 -9.22
C SER A 53 17.43 -6.35 -10.63
N ASP A 54 18.48 -6.40 -11.44
CA ASP A 54 18.44 -5.99 -12.85
C ASP A 54 17.94 -7.10 -13.80
N THR A 55 17.85 -8.35 -13.31
CA THR A 55 17.56 -9.53 -14.14
C THR A 55 16.15 -10.11 -13.95
N GLY A 56 15.37 -9.53 -13.05
CA GLY A 56 14.00 -9.95 -12.73
C GLY A 56 13.50 -9.30 -11.45
N PHE A 57 12.22 -9.49 -11.15
CA PHE A 57 11.68 -8.94 -9.93
C PHE A 57 12.20 -9.69 -8.70
N ASP A 58 12.94 -8.98 -7.88
CA ASP A 58 13.36 -9.40 -6.55
C ASP A 58 12.93 -8.31 -5.56
N PRO A 59 12.00 -8.58 -4.65
CA PRO A 59 11.53 -7.59 -3.68
C PRO A 59 12.57 -7.19 -2.64
N GLY A 60 13.64 -7.97 -2.43
CA GLY A 60 14.70 -7.70 -1.46
C GLY A 60 14.22 -7.70 0.00
N LEU A 61 13.29 -8.59 0.37
CA LEU A 61 12.55 -8.55 1.65
C LEU A 61 13.43 -8.45 2.90
N GLY A 62 14.59 -9.13 2.91
CA GLY A 62 15.52 -9.12 4.04
C GLY A 62 16.44 -7.90 4.13
N MET A 63 16.35 -6.97 3.18
CA MET A 63 17.21 -5.79 3.16
C MET A 63 16.71 -4.72 4.14
N ILE A 64 17.64 -3.94 4.67
CA ILE A 64 17.33 -2.71 5.39
C ILE A 64 16.70 -1.70 4.41
N CYS A 65 15.90 -0.78 4.94
CA CYS A 65 15.34 0.34 4.20
C CYS A 65 15.87 1.64 4.80
N THR A 66 16.61 2.42 4.02
CA THR A 66 17.08 3.73 4.48
C THR A 66 15.97 4.78 4.37
N ARG A 67 16.11 5.88 5.11
CA ARG A 67 15.13 6.98 5.09
C ARG A 67 15.00 7.62 3.71
N GLU A 68 16.12 7.79 2.96
CA GLU A 68 16.04 8.31 1.58
C GLU A 68 15.37 7.33 0.61
N GLN A 69 15.51 6.01 0.79
CA GLN A 69 14.78 5.01 0.01
C GLN A 69 13.29 5.02 0.33
N ALA A 70 12.95 5.20 1.60
CA ALA A 70 11.56 5.28 2.05
C ALA A 70 10.81 6.47 1.42
N ILE A 71 11.41 7.66 1.37
CA ILE A 71 10.82 8.84 0.71
C ILE A 71 10.46 8.52 -0.74
N VAL A 72 11.39 7.94 -1.52
CA VAL A 72 11.13 7.62 -2.93
C VAL A 72 9.99 6.60 -3.08
N ALA A 73 9.95 5.60 -2.21
CA ALA A 73 8.87 4.61 -2.23
C ALA A 73 7.52 5.23 -1.89
N VAL A 74 7.44 6.04 -0.84
CA VAL A 74 6.21 6.74 -0.44
C VAL A 74 5.70 7.64 -1.57
N LEU A 75 6.56 8.47 -2.17
CA LEU A 75 6.19 9.34 -3.29
C LEU A 75 5.66 8.54 -4.48
N ARG A 76 6.25 7.39 -4.78
CA ARG A 76 5.80 6.53 -5.87
C ARG A 76 4.44 5.90 -5.56
N VAL A 77 4.28 5.28 -4.40
CA VAL A 77 3.04 4.60 -4.00
C VAL A 77 1.87 5.57 -3.87
N THR A 78 2.13 6.82 -3.53
CA THR A 78 1.10 7.85 -3.41
C THR A 78 0.90 8.69 -4.68
N GLY A 79 1.52 8.30 -5.81
CA GLY A 79 1.33 8.95 -7.10
C GLY A 79 1.99 10.32 -7.24
N ASN A 80 2.95 10.64 -6.38
CA ASN A 80 3.60 11.96 -6.36
C ASN A 80 4.98 12.00 -7.03
N LEU A 81 5.41 10.90 -7.64
CA LEU A 81 6.76 10.81 -8.21
C LEU A 81 7.02 11.83 -9.31
N ASP A 82 6.04 12.06 -10.19
CA ASP A 82 6.17 13.00 -11.31
C ASP A 82 6.18 14.46 -10.86
N ASN A 83 5.67 14.75 -9.67
CA ASN A 83 5.68 16.11 -9.11
C ASN A 83 7.08 16.57 -8.69
N VAL A 84 7.98 15.63 -8.40
CA VAL A 84 9.36 15.87 -7.94
C VAL A 84 10.14 16.75 -8.92
N PHE A 85 9.87 16.63 -10.22
CA PHE A 85 10.64 17.31 -11.27
C PHE A 85 9.88 18.45 -11.95
N LYS A 86 8.70 18.83 -11.44
CA LYS A 86 7.92 19.96 -12.00
C LYS A 86 8.55 21.31 -11.71
N GLU A 87 9.24 21.40 -10.59
CA GLU A 87 9.92 22.62 -10.14
C GLU A 87 11.29 22.27 -9.56
N ASN A 88 12.14 23.26 -9.38
CA ASN A 88 13.43 23.09 -8.71
C ASN A 88 13.25 23.31 -7.20
N TYR A 89 13.24 22.22 -6.45
CA TYR A 89 13.22 22.26 -4.99
C TYR A 89 14.65 22.28 -4.45
N ASN A 90 14.90 23.07 -3.42
CA ASN A 90 16.21 23.12 -2.77
C ASN A 90 16.24 22.16 -1.58
N CYS A 91 17.18 21.22 -1.57
CA CYS A 91 17.39 20.34 -0.44
C CYS A 91 18.17 21.05 0.67
N SER A 92 17.57 21.20 1.84
CA SER A 92 18.21 21.87 2.98
C SER A 92 19.22 20.97 3.74
N PHE A 93 19.23 19.66 3.46
CA PHE A 93 20.00 18.66 4.19
C PHE A 93 21.32 18.33 3.51
N ALA A 94 22.39 18.29 4.32
CA ALA A 94 23.76 18.09 3.83
C ALA A 94 24.11 16.60 3.59
N ASP A 95 23.44 15.68 4.25
CA ASP A 95 23.74 14.24 4.27
C ASP A 95 22.97 13.42 3.22
N VAL A 96 22.14 14.07 2.40
CA VAL A 96 21.33 13.37 1.39
C VAL A 96 22.17 13.05 0.16
N SER A 97 22.08 11.79 -0.31
CA SER A 97 22.76 11.34 -1.51
C SER A 97 22.30 12.12 -2.75
N GLU A 98 23.20 12.36 -3.72
CA GLU A 98 22.87 13.16 -4.91
C GLU A 98 21.64 12.64 -5.67
N TRP A 99 21.48 11.32 -5.76
CA TRP A 99 20.33 10.71 -6.42
C TRP A 99 19.01 10.95 -5.69
N ALA A 100 19.05 11.11 -4.36
CA ALA A 100 17.87 11.27 -3.51
C ALA A 100 17.48 12.74 -3.28
N LYS A 101 18.41 13.67 -3.50
CA LYS A 101 18.19 15.11 -3.28
C LYS A 101 16.88 15.66 -3.87
N PRO A 102 16.51 15.39 -5.14
CA PRO A 102 15.27 15.92 -5.69
C PRO A 102 14.03 15.43 -4.92
N TYR A 103 14.03 14.14 -4.52
CA TYR A 103 12.91 13.51 -3.82
C TYR A 103 12.78 14.02 -2.39
N VAL A 104 13.89 14.15 -1.68
CA VAL A 104 13.91 14.66 -0.30
C VAL A 104 13.54 16.15 -0.29
N ALA A 105 14.08 16.95 -1.21
CA ALA A 105 13.75 18.36 -1.35
C ALA A 105 12.25 18.59 -1.64
N TYR A 106 11.68 17.83 -2.56
CA TYR A 106 10.24 17.84 -2.80
C TYR A 106 9.47 17.40 -1.57
N GLY A 107 9.86 16.28 -0.94
CA GLY A 107 9.22 15.79 0.28
C GLY A 107 9.23 16.79 1.41
N GLU A 108 10.33 17.50 1.61
CA GLU A 108 10.45 18.61 2.56
C GLU A 108 9.49 19.75 2.22
N SER A 109 9.43 20.19 0.95
CA SER A 109 8.59 21.30 0.50
C SER A 109 7.10 21.08 0.71
N ILE A 110 6.64 19.80 0.64
CA ILE A 110 5.24 19.43 0.86
C ILE A 110 4.95 18.95 2.29
N GLY A 111 5.95 19.00 3.19
CA GLY A 111 5.80 18.55 4.57
C GLY A 111 5.69 17.04 4.75
N LEU A 112 6.12 16.24 3.75
CA LEU A 112 6.17 14.79 3.83
C LEU A 112 7.23 14.32 4.85
N CYS A 113 8.38 14.97 4.86
CA CYS A 113 9.50 14.59 5.70
C CYS A 113 10.16 15.80 6.36
N TYR A 114 10.85 15.53 7.44
CA TYR A 114 11.64 16.49 8.22
C TYR A 114 13.00 15.89 8.54
N GLY A 115 13.98 16.74 8.86
CA GLY A 115 15.27 16.31 9.37
C GLY A 115 15.18 15.63 10.73
N ILE A 116 16.26 14.92 11.10
CA ILE A 116 16.45 14.37 12.45
C ILE A 116 17.07 15.40 13.37
N GLU A 117 17.86 16.32 12.80
CA GLU A 117 18.45 17.48 13.46
C GLU A 117 18.69 18.59 12.43
N ASP A 118 19.17 19.75 12.88
CA ASP A 118 19.38 20.90 12.03
C ASP A 118 20.39 20.63 10.89
N GLY A 119 19.92 20.74 9.65
CA GLY A 119 20.67 20.47 8.43
C GLY A 119 20.96 19.00 8.11
N TYR A 120 20.39 18.04 8.87
CA TYR A 120 20.58 16.62 8.64
C TYR A 120 19.26 15.87 8.51
N PHE A 121 19.14 15.12 7.42
CA PHE A 121 17.99 14.26 7.14
C PHE A 121 18.08 12.89 7.82
N GLY A 122 19.27 12.38 8.06
CA GLY A 122 19.51 10.98 8.43
C GLY A 122 19.38 10.05 7.22
N ALA A 123 19.85 10.46 6.05
CA ALA A 123 19.57 9.82 4.77
C ALA A 123 19.94 8.33 4.73
N ALA A 124 21.10 7.97 5.28
CA ALA A 124 21.61 6.60 5.33
C ALA A 124 21.12 5.80 6.55
N GLU A 125 20.42 6.43 7.47
CA GLU A 125 19.85 5.73 8.63
C GLU A 125 18.70 4.83 8.22
N ASN A 126 18.49 3.75 8.98
CA ASN A 126 17.31 2.92 8.79
C ASN A 126 16.06 3.73 9.11
N VAL A 127 15.07 3.68 8.21
CA VAL A 127 13.76 4.24 8.51
C VAL A 127 13.13 3.43 9.64
N THR A 128 12.51 4.09 10.62
CA THR A 128 11.72 3.37 11.62
C THR A 128 10.28 3.16 11.15
N LEU A 129 9.56 2.22 11.76
CA LEU A 129 8.16 1.95 11.44
C LEU A 129 7.29 3.19 11.68
N ARG A 130 7.56 3.93 12.76
CA ARG A 130 6.88 5.20 13.07
C ARG A 130 7.12 6.24 11.98
N GLN A 131 8.36 6.41 11.54
CA GLN A 131 8.72 7.34 10.47
C GLN A 131 8.01 6.97 9.17
N LEU A 132 8.02 5.69 8.81
CA LEU A 132 7.37 5.20 7.59
C LEU A 132 5.85 5.42 7.63
N CYS A 133 5.20 5.04 8.74
CA CYS A 133 3.77 5.31 8.94
C CYS A 133 3.45 6.80 8.88
N ALA A 134 4.26 7.66 9.52
CA ALA A 134 4.07 9.11 9.49
C ALA A 134 4.14 9.67 8.07
N MET A 135 5.09 9.21 7.25
CA MET A 135 5.21 9.61 5.85
C MET A 135 3.95 9.26 5.05
N TYR A 136 3.46 8.01 5.15
CA TYR A 136 2.22 7.62 4.48
C TYR A 136 1.01 8.39 4.98
N LEU A 137 0.85 8.55 6.29
CA LEU A 137 -0.26 9.28 6.88
C LEU A 137 -0.29 10.74 6.42
N ARG A 138 0.87 11.42 6.35
CA ARG A 138 0.96 12.79 5.81
C ARG A 138 0.52 12.87 4.36
N MET A 139 0.97 11.93 3.51
CA MET A 139 0.57 11.87 2.10
C MET A 139 -0.91 11.56 1.91
N LEU A 140 -1.51 10.77 2.79
CA LEU A 140 -2.95 10.51 2.81
C LEU A 140 -3.75 11.68 3.40
N GLY A 141 -3.10 12.75 3.87
CA GLY A 141 -3.72 13.96 4.40
C GLY A 141 -4.07 13.88 5.89
N TYR A 142 -3.65 12.82 6.59
CA TYR A 142 -3.79 12.75 8.05
C TYR A 142 -2.82 13.73 8.70
N LYS A 143 -3.36 14.52 9.62
CA LYS A 143 -2.58 15.53 10.35
C LYS A 143 -2.57 15.17 11.82
N GLY A 144 -1.56 15.60 12.53
CA GLY A 144 -1.57 15.61 13.99
C GLY A 144 -2.71 16.48 14.53
N ASN A 145 -2.87 16.49 15.83
CA ASN A 145 -3.76 17.41 16.50
C ASN A 145 -3.14 18.84 16.52
N ALA A 146 -3.88 19.82 17.03
CA ALA A 146 -3.42 21.22 17.07
C ALA A 146 -2.10 21.44 17.84
N SER A 147 -1.64 20.45 18.60
CA SER A 147 -0.49 20.56 19.51
C SER A 147 0.68 19.64 19.11
N SER A 148 0.49 18.67 18.22
CA SER A 148 1.54 17.70 17.84
C SER A 148 1.43 17.25 16.38
N ASP A 149 2.58 17.03 15.75
CA ASP A 149 2.66 16.40 14.44
C ASP A 149 2.14 14.95 14.49
N ILE A 150 1.64 14.43 13.35
CA ILE A 150 1.18 13.06 13.21
C ILE A 150 2.27 12.02 13.59
N TYR A 151 3.55 12.40 13.54
CA TYR A 151 4.66 11.53 13.87
C TYR A 151 4.56 10.95 15.28
N GLU A 152 4.17 11.77 16.27
CA GLU A 152 4.08 11.33 17.67
C GLU A 152 3.07 10.18 17.85
N HIS A 153 2.01 10.15 17.03
CA HIS A 153 0.91 9.19 17.09
C HIS A 153 0.84 8.26 15.86
N ALA A 154 1.91 8.19 15.05
CA ALA A 154 1.85 7.53 13.76
C ALA A 154 1.49 6.04 13.84
N LEU A 155 2.07 5.28 14.77
CA LEU A 155 1.75 3.86 14.94
C LEU A 155 0.32 3.66 15.48
N GLU A 156 -0.09 4.49 16.43
CA GLU A 156 -1.44 4.46 17.03
C GLU A 156 -2.51 4.79 15.98
N THR A 157 -2.21 5.69 15.04
CA THR A 157 -3.10 6.06 13.93
C THR A 157 -3.09 5.01 12.82
N ALA A 158 -1.92 4.47 12.46
CA ALA A 158 -1.77 3.50 11.39
C ALA A 158 -2.43 2.14 11.71
N LYS A 159 -2.42 1.74 12.98
CA LYS A 159 -2.94 0.44 13.43
C LYS A 159 -4.44 0.24 13.15
N PRO A 160 -5.35 1.11 13.60
CA PRO A 160 -6.77 0.97 13.29
C PRO A 160 -7.10 1.13 11.80
N LEU A 161 -6.24 1.79 11.03
CA LEU A 161 -6.35 1.88 9.58
C LEU A 161 -5.88 0.61 8.86
N GLY A 162 -5.34 -0.37 9.59
CA GLY A 162 -4.80 -1.59 9.01
C GLY A 162 -3.47 -1.42 8.27
N MET A 163 -2.82 -0.26 8.36
CA MET A 163 -1.56 0.02 7.66
C MET A 163 -0.38 -0.73 8.27
N CYS A 164 -0.28 -0.73 9.60
CA CYS A 164 0.81 -1.32 10.36
C CYS A 164 0.26 -1.96 11.63
N SER A 165 0.72 -3.15 11.98
CA SER A 165 0.29 -3.86 13.20
C SER A 165 1.26 -3.67 14.38
N ALA A 166 2.39 -2.99 14.20
CA ALA A 166 3.39 -2.81 15.23
C ALA A 166 2.88 -1.95 16.39
N ASP A 167 3.20 -2.38 17.62
CA ASP A 167 2.90 -1.63 18.84
C ASP A 167 4.08 -0.78 19.34
N THR A 168 5.28 -1.08 18.84
CA THR A 168 6.52 -0.40 19.23
C THR A 168 7.28 0.07 18.00
N ASP A 169 7.96 1.20 18.14
CA ASP A 169 8.82 1.71 17.09
C ASP A 169 10.11 0.87 17.00
N MET A 170 10.44 0.43 15.80
CA MET A 170 11.66 -0.32 15.50
C MET A 170 12.17 0.03 14.11
N ASN A 171 13.40 -0.36 13.80
CA ASN A 171 13.93 -0.21 12.45
C ASN A 171 13.11 -1.02 11.46
N GLY A 172 12.64 -0.36 10.42
CA GLY A 172 11.90 -0.97 9.33
C GLY A 172 12.83 -1.67 8.34
N SER A 173 12.36 -2.79 7.84
CA SER A 173 12.96 -3.52 6.72
C SER A 173 12.25 -3.18 5.41
N ARG A 174 12.77 -3.71 4.32
CA ARG A 174 12.09 -3.63 3.03
C ARG A 174 10.77 -4.43 3.00
N SER A 175 10.67 -5.48 3.83
CA SER A 175 9.39 -6.18 4.04
C SER A 175 8.35 -5.28 4.67
N ASP A 176 8.72 -4.50 5.69
CA ASP A 176 7.82 -3.56 6.36
C ASP A 176 7.39 -2.43 5.41
N LEU A 177 8.32 -1.92 4.61
CA LEU A 177 8.00 -0.94 3.56
C LEU A 177 6.95 -1.49 2.59
N ILE A 178 7.11 -2.72 2.11
CA ILE A 178 6.19 -3.38 1.19
C ILE A 178 4.83 -3.59 1.84
N ASP A 179 4.80 -4.10 3.07
CA ASP A 179 3.57 -4.37 3.80
C ASP A 179 2.76 -3.09 4.04
N ILE A 180 3.40 -2.04 4.55
CA ILE A 180 2.77 -0.74 4.79
C ILE A 180 2.33 -0.09 3.47
N SER A 181 3.15 -0.16 2.41
CA SER A 181 2.81 0.35 1.08
C SER A 181 1.55 -0.29 0.52
N TYR A 182 1.48 -1.62 0.55
CA TYR A 182 0.33 -2.37 0.08
C TYR A 182 -0.92 -2.08 0.91
N ASN A 183 -0.81 -2.13 2.23
CA ASN A 183 -1.93 -1.87 3.12
C ASN A 183 -2.46 -0.44 2.97
N SER A 184 -1.59 0.53 2.66
CA SER A 184 -1.99 1.93 2.43
C SER A 184 -2.92 2.09 1.23
N LEU A 185 -2.91 1.17 0.25
CA LEU A 185 -3.82 1.23 -0.90
C LEU A 185 -5.30 1.12 -0.51
N TYR A 186 -5.58 0.49 0.63
CA TYR A 186 -6.94 0.35 1.17
C TYR A 186 -7.37 1.48 2.09
N VAL A 187 -6.43 2.35 2.48
CA VAL A 187 -6.70 3.44 3.41
C VAL A 187 -7.33 4.61 2.68
N SER A 188 -8.40 5.15 3.26
CA SER A 188 -9.06 6.34 2.72
C SER A 188 -8.16 7.57 2.83
N VAL A 189 -8.18 8.39 1.80
CA VAL A 189 -7.60 9.74 1.85
C VAL A 189 -8.39 10.53 2.89
N TYR A 190 -7.69 11.21 3.80
CA TYR A 190 -8.29 11.86 4.97
C TYR A 190 -9.38 12.85 4.59
N GLY A 191 -10.47 12.77 5.33
CA GLY A 191 -11.66 13.61 5.11
C GLY A 191 -12.61 13.10 4.03
N GLY A 192 -12.30 11.92 3.43
CA GLY A 192 -13.13 11.28 2.41
C GLY A 192 -13.36 9.79 2.66
N THR A 193 -14.11 9.18 1.78
CA THR A 193 -14.39 7.74 1.71
C THR A 193 -13.61 7.05 0.61
N THR A 194 -12.77 7.81 -0.11
CA THR A 194 -11.99 7.35 -1.26
C THR A 194 -10.72 6.63 -0.80
N ALA A 195 -10.63 5.33 -1.02
CA ALA A 195 -9.39 4.58 -0.79
C ALA A 195 -8.26 5.05 -1.71
N LEU A 196 -6.99 4.93 -1.27
CA LEU A 196 -5.84 5.35 -2.06
C LEU A 196 -5.80 4.69 -3.44
N VAL A 197 -6.12 3.40 -3.56
CA VAL A 197 -6.18 2.71 -4.86
C VAL A 197 -7.16 3.39 -5.82
N ARG A 198 -8.31 3.84 -5.34
CA ARG A 198 -9.29 4.58 -6.13
C ARG A 198 -8.76 5.97 -6.49
N TYR A 199 -8.20 6.69 -5.51
CA TYR A 199 -7.60 8.00 -5.74
C TYR A 199 -6.51 7.97 -6.82
N LEU A 200 -5.65 6.94 -6.81
CA LEU A 200 -4.58 6.78 -7.81
C LEU A 200 -5.13 6.53 -9.21
N ALA A 201 -6.17 5.72 -9.33
CA ALA A 201 -6.82 5.47 -10.61
C ALA A 201 -7.55 6.71 -11.15
N ASP A 202 -8.32 7.38 -10.30
CA ASP A 202 -9.04 8.62 -10.67
C ASP A 202 -8.10 9.75 -11.09
N ASN A 203 -6.86 9.75 -10.60
CA ASN A 203 -5.80 10.71 -10.98
C ASN A 203 -4.89 10.20 -12.12
N GLY A 204 -5.22 9.08 -12.76
CA GLY A 204 -4.48 8.55 -13.92
C GLY A 204 -3.07 8.02 -13.61
N ILE A 205 -2.78 7.71 -12.34
CA ILE A 205 -1.49 7.11 -11.92
C ILE A 205 -1.43 5.63 -12.30
N MET A 206 -2.57 4.96 -12.30
CA MET A 206 -2.77 3.59 -12.79
C MET A 206 -4.13 3.48 -13.46
N SER A 207 -4.33 2.48 -14.30
CA SER A 207 -5.63 2.22 -14.90
C SER A 207 -6.44 1.20 -14.08
N VAL A 208 -7.75 1.18 -14.26
CA VAL A 208 -8.63 0.14 -13.69
C VAL A 208 -8.24 -1.24 -14.19
N SER A 209 -7.78 -1.35 -15.45
CA SER A 209 -7.28 -2.60 -16.02
C SER A 209 -6.00 -3.09 -15.34
N ASP A 210 -5.11 -2.19 -14.89
CA ASP A 210 -3.93 -2.57 -14.12
C ASP A 210 -4.33 -3.13 -12.76
N ILE A 211 -5.30 -2.50 -12.08
CA ILE A 211 -5.83 -2.98 -10.80
C ILE A 211 -6.48 -4.38 -10.98
N ALA A 212 -7.30 -4.56 -12.00
CA ALA A 212 -7.93 -5.85 -12.28
C ALA A 212 -6.91 -6.93 -12.68
N GLY A 213 -5.82 -6.54 -13.35
CA GLY A 213 -4.75 -7.43 -13.82
C GLY A 213 -3.67 -7.74 -12.80
N CYS A 214 -3.63 -7.06 -11.64
CA CYS A 214 -2.56 -7.22 -10.67
C CYS A 214 -2.60 -8.56 -9.90
N GLY A 215 -3.74 -9.27 -9.96
CA GLY A 215 -3.93 -10.57 -9.30
C GLY A 215 -4.45 -10.47 -7.86
N ASP A 216 -5.04 -9.33 -7.50
CA ASP A 216 -5.61 -9.08 -6.18
C ASP A 216 -7.07 -8.61 -6.28
N ASP A 217 -8.00 -9.55 -6.06
CA ASP A 217 -9.44 -9.28 -6.07
C ASP A 217 -9.88 -8.30 -4.96
N GLY A 218 -9.11 -8.20 -3.87
CA GLY A 218 -9.35 -7.26 -2.79
C GLY A 218 -9.15 -5.82 -3.22
N LEU A 219 -8.12 -5.53 -4.02
CA LEU A 219 -7.86 -4.18 -4.52
C LEU A 219 -8.92 -3.72 -5.51
N ILE A 220 -9.36 -4.57 -6.43
CA ILE A 220 -10.44 -4.21 -7.35
C ILE A 220 -11.77 -4.02 -6.60
N SER A 221 -12.02 -4.83 -5.57
CA SER A 221 -13.17 -4.63 -4.68
C SER A 221 -13.08 -3.30 -3.92
N ALA A 222 -11.91 -2.95 -3.39
CA ALA A 222 -11.68 -1.67 -2.71
C ALA A 222 -11.86 -0.48 -3.66
N TYR A 223 -11.42 -0.60 -4.92
CA TYR A 223 -11.65 0.41 -5.94
C TYR A 223 -13.14 0.69 -6.14
N TYR A 224 -13.96 -0.36 -6.37
CA TYR A 224 -15.39 -0.18 -6.65
C TYR A 224 -16.24 0.18 -5.42
N SER A 225 -15.82 -0.20 -4.21
CA SER A 225 -16.52 0.15 -2.97
C SER A 225 -16.21 1.56 -2.46
N SER A 226 -15.19 2.22 -3.02
CA SER A 226 -14.78 3.56 -2.63
C SER A 226 -15.54 4.62 -3.42
N GLU A 227 -15.88 5.74 -2.74
CA GLU A 227 -16.37 6.94 -3.42
C GLU A 227 -15.30 7.49 -4.38
N PRO A 228 -15.68 8.05 -5.54
CA PRO A 228 -14.74 8.73 -6.43
C PRO A 228 -14.02 9.88 -5.73
N ALA A 229 -12.77 10.15 -6.13
CA ALA A 229 -12.02 11.29 -5.62
C ALA A 229 -12.74 12.61 -5.95
N ALA A 230 -12.95 13.46 -4.96
CA ALA A 230 -13.64 14.73 -5.14
C ALA A 230 -12.89 15.62 -6.16
N GLY A 231 -13.52 15.96 -7.27
CA GLY A 231 -12.99 16.86 -8.32
C GLY A 231 -12.36 16.18 -9.52
N VAL A 232 -12.27 14.82 -9.54
CA VAL A 232 -11.73 14.07 -10.67
C VAL A 232 -12.77 13.08 -11.18
N VAL A 233 -13.81 13.58 -11.81
CA VAL A 233 -14.60 12.77 -12.75
C VAL A 233 -14.07 13.09 -14.13
N SER A 234 -13.06 12.37 -14.61
CA SER A 234 -12.72 12.45 -16.02
C SER A 234 -13.90 11.84 -16.80
N ASP A 235 -14.33 12.51 -17.86
CA ASP A 235 -15.37 11.99 -18.76
C ASP A 235 -14.97 10.61 -19.35
N GLU A 236 -13.70 10.30 -19.38
CA GLU A 236 -13.10 9.04 -19.79
C GLU A 236 -13.42 7.89 -18.81
N LEU A 237 -13.32 8.12 -17.48
CA LEU A 237 -13.68 7.13 -16.45
C LEU A 237 -15.19 6.85 -16.41
N ARG A 238 -15.99 7.88 -16.70
CA ARG A 238 -17.45 7.71 -16.84
C ARG A 238 -17.79 6.84 -18.05
N GLY A 239 -17.09 7.04 -19.18
CA GLY A 239 -17.25 6.22 -20.38
C GLY A 239 -16.85 4.77 -20.16
N ASP A 240 -15.72 4.50 -19.46
CA ASP A 240 -15.25 3.15 -19.17
C ASP A 240 -16.17 2.41 -18.18
N LEU A 241 -16.71 3.10 -17.19
CA LEU A 241 -17.66 2.52 -16.25
C LEU A 241 -19.01 2.21 -16.92
N GLU A 242 -19.52 3.14 -17.73
CA GLU A 242 -20.74 2.95 -18.53
C GLU A 242 -20.56 1.80 -19.53
N HIS A 243 -19.38 1.67 -20.15
CA HIS A 243 -19.08 0.57 -21.07
C HIS A 243 -18.96 -0.79 -20.35
N ALA A 244 -18.31 -0.86 -19.18
CA ALA A 244 -18.21 -2.08 -18.39
C ALA A 244 -19.56 -2.54 -17.84
N ILE A 245 -20.41 -1.62 -17.42
CA ILE A 245 -21.78 -1.92 -16.97
C ILE A 245 -22.63 -2.43 -18.16
N SER A 246 -22.56 -1.76 -19.30
CA SER A 246 -23.29 -2.16 -20.54
C SER A 246 -22.87 -3.55 -21.01
N TYR A 247 -21.57 -3.88 -20.95
CA TYR A 247 -21.06 -5.18 -21.36
C TYR A 247 -21.61 -6.32 -20.50
N ASN A 248 -21.63 -6.15 -19.17
CA ASN A 248 -22.16 -7.15 -18.24
C ASN A 248 -23.67 -7.36 -18.39
N PHE A 249 -24.43 -6.33 -18.72
CA PHE A 249 -25.86 -6.44 -18.98
C PHE A 249 -26.18 -7.12 -20.33
N ALA A 250 -25.38 -6.88 -21.37
CA ALA A 250 -25.56 -7.48 -22.68
C ALA A 250 -25.30 -8.99 -22.72
N GLU A 251 -24.35 -9.48 -21.91
CA GLU A 251 -23.98 -10.90 -21.84
C GLU A 251 -24.87 -11.74 -20.91
N GLY A 252 -25.80 -11.13 -20.17
CA GLY A 252 -26.75 -11.84 -19.30
C GLY A 252 -26.14 -12.62 -18.15
N SER A 253 -24.87 -12.32 -17.78
CA SER A 253 -24.13 -13.02 -16.72
C SER A 253 -24.26 -12.37 -15.33
N GLY A 254 -25.21 -11.46 -15.15
CA GLY A 254 -25.41 -10.74 -13.91
C GLY A 254 -26.09 -11.56 -12.84
N THR A 255 -25.35 -12.07 -11.86
CA THR A 255 -25.88 -12.51 -10.59
C THR A 255 -26.23 -11.31 -9.72
N GLY A 256 -27.51 -10.94 -9.75
CA GLY A 256 -28.19 -10.38 -8.58
C GLY A 256 -27.71 -9.05 -8.01
N MET A 257 -27.61 -7.99 -8.81
CA MET A 257 -27.72 -6.65 -8.26
C MET A 257 -29.10 -6.08 -8.66
N SER A 258 -30.05 -6.07 -7.71
CA SER A 258 -31.31 -5.37 -7.91
C SER A 258 -31.07 -3.87 -7.69
N ILE A 259 -30.98 -3.13 -8.78
CA ILE A 259 -31.01 -1.67 -8.75
C ILE A 259 -32.48 -1.26 -8.89
N ALA A 260 -33.04 -0.72 -7.80
CA ALA A 260 -34.37 -0.14 -7.84
C ALA A 260 -34.28 1.26 -8.46
N THR A 261 -35.01 1.53 -9.56
CA THR A 261 -34.77 2.74 -10.28
C THR A 261 -35.78 3.26 -11.21
N ASP A 262 -35.84 4.56 -11.37
CA ASP A 262 -36.31 5.24 -12.58
C ASP A 262 -35.18 5.28 -13.62
N SER A 263 -35.25 4.43 -14.62
CA SER A 263 -34.25 4.37 -15.68
C SER A 263 -34.84 4.80 -17.02
N GLU A 264 -34.16 5.71 -17.71
CA GLU A 264 -34.44 5.97 -19.14
C GLU A 264 -33.63 5.00 -20.01
N LYS A 265 -34.33 4.29 -20.91
CA LYS A 265 -33.69 3.40 -21.90
C LYS A 265 -33.22 4.19 -23.09
N THR A 266 -31.94 4.09 -23.41
CA THR A 266 -31.37 4.63 -24.65
C THR A 266 -30.71 3.51 -25.46
N GLU A 267 -30.86 3.57 -26.79
CA GLU A 267 -30.12 2.69 -27.70
C GLU A 267 -28.79 3.34 -28.10
N TYR A 268 -27.71 2.63 -27.90
CA TYR A 268 -26.39 3.00 -28.39
C TYR A 268 -25.82 1.83 -29.21
N GLU A 269 -25.51 2.08 -30.50
CA GLU A 269 -25.02 1.08 -31.46
C GLU A 269 -25.83 -0.23 -31.53
N GLY A 270 -27.16 -0.14 -31.38
CA GLY A 270 -28.05 -1.30 -31.44
C GLY A 270 -28.16 -2.12 -30.16
N VAL A 271 -27.58 -1.66 -29.08
CA VAL A 271 -27.74 -2.24 -27.75
C VAL A 271 -28.58 -1.30 -26.88
N THR A 272 -29.64 -1.85 -26.27
CA THR A 272 -30.47 -1.07 -25.34
C THR A 272 -29.77 -0.91 -24.02
N CYS A 273 -29.37 0.30 -23.66
CA CYS A 273 -28.76 0.64 -22.39
C CYS A 273 -29.77 1.31 -21.46
N GLU A 274 -29.77 0.93 -20.18
CA GLU A 274 -30.53 1.63 -19.16
C GLU A 274 -29.66 2.67 -18.48
N LYS A 275 -30.07 3.93 -18.57
CA LYS A 275 -29.39 5.00 -17.83
C LYS A 275 -29.86 4.98 -16.39
N ILE A 276 -28.91 4.78 -15.47
CA ILE A 276 -29.13 4.85 -14.03
C ILE A 276 -28.96 6.31 -13.63
N THR A 277 -29.98 6.92 -13.09
CA THR A 277 -29.94 8.26 -12.51
C THR A 277 -29.83 8.19 -10.99
#